data_a66d92cb211b888fc929905df4ba80a4
#
_entry.id   a66d92cb211b888fc929905df4ba80a4
#
_cell.length_a   1.000
_cell.length_b   1.000
_cell.length_c   1.000
_cell.angle_alpha   90.00
_cell.angle_beta   90.00
_cell.angle_gamma   90.00
#
_symmetry.space_group_name_H-M   'P 1'
#
loop_
_entity.id
_entity.type
_entity.pdbx_description
1 polymer ?
#
loop_
_entity_poly.entity_id
_entity_poly.type
_entity_poly.pdbx_seq_one_letter_code
_entity_poly.pdbx_strand_id
1 'polypeptide(L)'
;ADCSKYKWVFFFFFDSAEQGKVNVPSTSVYSCKKIIARSLDNATKDDYAFIELDRTVTDRQPVKLRKSGKVSKGTELVVIGHPTGLPTEISDGAKVRSLSSKFFSANLDTYGGNSGSAVFNVETEEVEGILVRGETDYVYNSALGCQVSNKCADDGCRGEDVTFITNVPGLKNLK
;
A
#
# COMPACT_ATOMS: atom_id res chain seq x y z
N ALA A 1 10.74 -11.37 9.73
CA ALA A 1 9.43 -11.66 10.32
C ALA A 1 8.98 -13.07 9.90
N ASP A 2 8.32 -13.76 10.78
CA ASP A 2 7.73 -15.07 10.54
C ASP A 2 6.35 -14.87 9.91
N CYS A 3 6.20 -15.14 8.61
CA CYS A 3 4.94 -14.90 7.90
C CYS A 3 3.81 -15.86 8.33
N SER A 4 4.12 -16.92 9.05
CA SER A 4 3.10 -17.86 9.56
C SER A 4 2.15 -17.22 10.60
N LYS A 5 2.60 -16.11 11.23
CA LYS A 5 1.83 -15.39 12.25
C LYS A 5 0.77 -14.44 11.68
N TYR A 6 0.76 -14.24 10.36
CA TYR A 6 -0.13 -13.28 9.70
C TYR A 6 -1.15 -14.00 8.82
N LYS A 7 -2.27 -13.34 8.62
CA LYS A 7 -3.32 -13.74 7.68
C LYS A 7 -3.53 -12.63 6.66
N TRP A 8 -3.85 -13.02 5.45
CA TRP A 8 -4.26 -12.13 4.37
C TRP A 8 -5.75 -12.30 4.17
N VAL A 9 -6.48 -11.21 4.40
CA VAL A 9 -7.94 -11.21 4.37
C VAL A 9 -8.40 -10.38 3.18
N PHE A 10 -9.16 -10.99 2.28
CA PHE A 10 -9.84 -10.28 1.19
C PHE A 10 -11.27 -9.93 1.61
N PHE A 11 -11.87 -8.96 0.91
CA PHE A 11 -13.24 -8.49 1.19
C PHE A 11 -13.42 -7.79 2.55
N PHE A 12 -12.40 -7.13 3.03
CA PHE A 12 -12.55 -6.26 4.18
C PHE A 12 -13.11 -4.90 3.72
N PHE A 13 -14.41 -4.88 3.40
CA PHE A 13 -15.17 -3.70 3.04
C PHE A 13 -15.98 -3.19 4.21
N PHE A 14 -16.56 -1.99 4.06
CA PHE A 14 -17.39 -1.37 5.10
C PHE A 14 -18.54 -2.29 5.53
N ASP A 15 -19.23 -2.92 4.59
CA ASP A 15 -20.35 -3.83 4.86
C ASP A 15 -19.92 -5.11 5.60
N SER A 16 -18.63 -5.47 5.57
CA SER A 16 -18.09 -6.61 6.32
C SER A 16 -17.68 -6.27 7.75
N ALA A 17 -17.65 -4.97 8.11
CA ALA A 17 -17.22 -4.46 9.41
C ALA A 17 -18.40 -3.92 10.20
N GLU A 18 -18.85 -4.66 11.21
CA GLU A 18 -19.93 -4.25 12.10
C GLU A 18 -19.46 -4.28 13.55
N GLN A 19 -19.68 -3.19 14.28
CA GLN A 19 -19.39 -3.08 15.73
C GLN A 19 -17.98 -3.55 16.14
N GLY A 20 -16.97 -3.21 15.32
CA GLY A 20 -15.58 -3.60 15.58
C GLY A 20 -15.26 -5.08 15.27
N LYS A 21 -16.16 -5.79 14.62
CA LYS A 21 -15.96 -7.16 14.13
C LYS A 21 -15.92 -7.15 12.61
N VAL A 22 -15.07 -8.02 12.05
CA VAL A 22 -14.99 -8.24 10.62
C VAL A 22 -15.61 -9.57 10.28
N ASN A 23 -16.64 -9.56 9.44
CA ASN A 23 -17.34 -10.74 8.96
C ASN A 23 -16.93 -11.01 7.50
N VAL A 24 -16.02 -11.94 7.29
CA VAL A 24 -15.60 -12.36 5.95
C VAL A 24 -15.72 -13.88 5.83
N PRO A 25 -16.01 -14.41 4.64
CA PRO A 25 -15.99 -15.85 4.42
C PRO A 25 -14.62 -16.46 4.76
N SER A 26 -14.57 -17.60 5.41
CA SER A 26 -13.30 -18.27 5.73
C SER A 26 -12.46 -18.56 4.49
N THR A 27 -13.11 -18.75 3.34
CA THR A 27 -12.48 -18.89 2.02
C THR A 27 -11.70 -17.64 1.58
N SER A 28 -12.01 -16.47 2.14
CA SER A 28 -11.30 -15.19 1.87
C SER A 28 -10.11 -14.95 2.80
N VAL A 29 -9.84 -15.86 3.76
CA VAL A 29 -8.73 -15.76 4.71
C VAL A 29 -7.62 -16.69 4.27
N TYR A 30 -6.46 -16.17 3.95
CA TYR A 30 -5.30 -16.90 3.45
C TYR A 30 -4.16 -16.86 4.46
N SER A 31 -3.33 -17.90 4.47
CA SER A 31 -2.09 -17.96 5.23
C SER A 31 -0.90 -17.75 4.30
N CYS A 32 0.23 -17.34 4.87
CA CYS A 32 1.48 -17.34 4.13
C CYS A 32 2.04 -18.77 4.04
N LYS A 33 2.32 -19.22 2.82
CA LYS A 33 3.03 -20.47 2.57
C LYS A 33 4.54 -20.27 2.71
N LYS A 34 5.08 -19.21 2.08
CA LYS A 34 6.49 -18.84 2.18
C LYS A 34 6.72 -17.38 1.78
N ILE A 35 7.83 -16.84 2.24
CA ILE A 35 8.39 -15.59 1.74
C ILE A 35 9.28 -15.92 0.53
N ILE A 36 8.96 -15.36 -0.64
CA ILE A 36 9.74 -15.53 -1.86
C ILE A 36 10.92 -14.55 -1.86
N ALA A 37 10.64 -13.29 -1.55
CA ALA A 37 11.65 -12.24 -1.42
C ALA A 37 11.19 -11.18 -0.42
N ARG A 38 12.11 -10.58 0.31
CA ARG A 38 11.82 -9.42 1.17
C ARG A 38 13.05 -8.56 1.36
N SER A 39 12.85 -7.29 1.59
CA SER A 39 13.83 -6.36 2.11
C SER A 39 13.17 -5.38 3.08
N LEU A 40 13.90 -4.97 4.08
CA LEU A 40 13.64 -3.82 4.93
C LEU A 40 15.00 -3.26 5.31
N ASP A 41 15.54 -2.38 4.49
CA ASP A 41 16.90 -1.87 4.59
C ASP A 41 16.91 -0.34 4.61
N ASN A 42 17.29 0.21 5.75
CA ASN A 42 17.35 1.65 5.96
C ASN A 42 18.46 2.35 5.15
N ALA A 43 19.52 1.66 4.77
CA ALA A 43 20.61 2.23 3.99
C ALA A 43 20.25 2.33 2.51
N THR A 44 19.73 1.23 1.93
CA THR A 44 19.32 1.19 0.52
C THR A 44 17.92 1.73 0.28
N LYS A 45 17.09 1.86 1.34
CA LYS A 45 15.67 2.22 1.29
C LYS A 45 14.79 1.19 0.57
N ASP A 46 15.29 -0.03 0.38
CA ASP A 46 14.49 -1.14 -0.10
C ASP A 46 13.50 -1.58 1.00
N ASP A 47 12.21 -1.58 0.68
CA ASP A 47 11.16 -1.98 1.60
C ASP A 47 10.05 -2.67 0.82
N TYR A 48 9.98 -3.99 0.93
CA TYR A 48 8.98 -4.83 0.29
C TYR A 48 8.94 -6.24 0.91
N ALA A 49 7.82 -6.94 0.72
CA ALA A 49 7.71 -8.37 0.92
C ALA A 49 6.93 -9.00 -0.24
N PHE A 50 7.48 -10.05 -0.84
CA PHE A 50 6.84 -10.89 -1.81
C PHE A 50 6.64 -12.28 -1.22
N ILE A 51 5.39 -12.69 -1.09
CA ILE A 51 5.00 -13.95 -0.44
C ILE A 51 4.20 -14.81 -1.40
N GLU A 52 4.16 -16.11 -1.11
CA GLU A 52 3.23 -17.06 -1.70
C GLU A 52 2.15 -17.40 -0.67
N LEU A 53 0.90 -17.31 -1.08
CA LEU A 53 -0.24 -17.71 -0.26
C LEU A 53 -0.36 -19.24 -0.19
N ASP A 54 -1.05 -19.75 0.83
CA ASP A 54 -1.21 -21.18 1.08
C ASP A 54 -2.03 -21.92 0.02
N ARG A 55 -2.80 -21.19 -0.76
CA ARG A 55 -3.58 -21.73 -1.88
C ARG A 55 -3.82 -20.69 -2.97
N THR A 56 -4.22 -21.15 -4.14
CA THR A 56 -4.58 -20.29 -5.27
C THR A 56 -5.84 -19.49 -4.96
N VAL A 57 -5.83 -18.19 -5.27
CA VAL A 57 -7.00 -17.33 -5.25
C VAL A 57 -7.76 -17.53 -6.55
N THR A 58 -9.02 -17.99 -6.49
CA THR A 58 -9.80 -18.39 -7.68
C THR A 58 -11.03 -17.53 -7.94
N ASP A 59 -11.42 -16.71 -6.99
CA ASP A 59 -12.66 -15.91 -7.00
C ASP A 59 -12.45 -14.46 -7.45
N ARG A 60 -11.23 -14.10 -7.86
CA ARG A 60 -10.87 -12.76 -8.35
C ARG A 60 -9.67 -12.80 -9.29
N GLN A 61 -9.56 -11.78 -10.10
CA GLN A 61 -8.41 -11.62 -10.99
C GLN A 61 -7.28 -10.85 -10.28
N PRO A 62 -6.01 -11.18 -10.54
CA PRO A 62 -4.90 -10.40 -10.07
C PRO A 62 -4.90 -9.02 -10.76
N VAL A 63 -4.44 -8.01 -10.03
CA VAL A 63 -4.23 -6.68 -10.59
C VAL A 63 -3.07 -6.67 -11.58
N LYS A 64 -3.09 -5.76 -12.54
CA LYS A 64 -1.99 -5.55 -13.48
C LYS A 64 -0.82 -4.90 -12.74
N LEU A 65 0.39 -5.36 -13.02
CA LEU A 65 1.61 -4.78 -12.47
C LEU A 65 2.41 -4.13 -13.61
N ARG A 66 3.03 -2.98 -13.34
CA ARG A 66 4.06 -2.46 -14.26
C ARG A 66 5.19 -3.48 -14.42
N LYS A 67 5.50 -3.85 -15.64
CA LYS A 67 6.51 -4.89 -15.94
C LYS A 67 7.91 -4.32 -16.16
N SER A 68 8.03 -3.06 -16.58
CA SER A 68 9.33 -2.44 -16.91
C SER A 68 9.28 -0.92 -16.78
N GLY A 69 10.48 -0.31 -16.73
CA GLY A 69 10.62 1.13 -16.56
C GLY A 69 10.20 1.62 -15.18
N LYS A 70 9.94 2.91 -15.09
CA LYS A 70 9.46 3.60 -13.90
C LYS A 70 8.31 4.53 -14.29
N VAL A 71 7.44 4.81 -13.33
CA VAL A 71 6.43 5.87 -13.45
C VAL A 71 7.11 7.21 -13.65
N SER A 72 6.44 8.14 -14.33
CA SER A 72 6.95 9.49 -14.60
C SER A 72 6.49 10.49 -13.53
N LYS A 73 7.26 11.57 -13.33
CA LYS A 73 6.82 12.68 -12.50
C LYS A 73 5.54 13.28 -13.09
N GLY A 74 4.58 13.61 -12.22
CA GLY A 74 3.27 14.17 -12.60
C GLY A 74 2.22 13.10 -12.95
N THR A 75 2.56 11.82 -13.03
CA THR A 75 1.58 10.75 -13.24
C THR A 75 0.54 10.75 -12.12
N GLU A 76 -0.73 10.70 -12.49
CA GLU A 76 -1.86 10.63 -11.56
C GLU A 76 -1.98 9.22 -10.95
N LEU A 77 -2.22 9.21 -9.64
CA LEU A 77 -2.18 8.01 -8.82
C LEU A 77 -3.45 7.89 -7.98
N VAL A 78 -3.79 6.65 -7.70
CA VAL A 78 -4.79 6.25 -6.70
C VAL A 78 -4.20 5.17 -5.80
N VAL A 79 -4.48 5.23 -4.50
CA VAL A 79 -4.12 4.19 -3.54
C VAL A 79 -5.38 3.50 -3.03
N ILE A 80 -5.31 2.18 -2.91
CA ILE A 80 -6.37 1.35 -2.33
C ILE A 80 -5.78 0.64 -1.13
N GLY A 81 -6.32 0.90 0.06
CA GLY A 81 -5.72 0.39 1.28
C GLY A 81 -6.65 0.40 2.49
N HIS A 82 -6.04 0.30 3.67
CA HIS A 82 -6.72 0.15 4.96
C HIS A 82 -6.13 1.12 5.98
N PRO A 83 -6.44 2.44 5.89
CA PRO A 83 -5.92 3.44 6.81
C PRO A 83 -6.33 3.09 8.25
N THR A 84 -5.37 3.10 9.17
CA THR A 84 -5.58 2.81 10.61
C THR A 84 -6.32 1.50 10.92
N GLY A 85 -6.31 0.54 9.98
CA GLY A 85 -7.03 -0.73 10.10
C GLY A 85 -8.52 -0.64 9.78
N LEU A 86 -8.96 0.43 9.16
CA LEU A 86 -10.34 0.59 8.67
C LEU A 86 -10.60 -0.33 7.45
N PRO A 87 -11.88 -0.54 7.08
CA PRO A 87 -12.25 -1.17 5.83
C PRO A 87 -11.56 -0.53 4.62
N THR A 88 -11.59 -1.21 3.48
CA THR A 88 -10.97 -0.72 2.24
C THR A 88 -11.41 0.69 1.91
N GLU A 89 -10.45 1.58 1.74
CA GLU A 89 -10.64 2.94 1.26
C GLU A 89 -9.85 3.18 -0.02
N ILE A 90 -10.39 4.07 -0.85
CA ILE A 90 -9.77 4.52 -2.10
C ILE A 90 -9.49 6.01 -1.95
N SER A 91 -8.22 6.40 -2.07
CA SER A 91 -7.80 7.80 -2.09
C SER A 91 -7.17 8.12 -3.43
N ASP A 92 -7.74 9.10 -4.13
CA ASP A 92 -7.34 9.56 -5.47
C ASP A 92 -6.76 10.99 -5.45
N GLY A 93 -6.56 11.55 -6.64
CA GLY A 93 -6.10 12.94 -6.81
C GLY A 93 -4.60 13.14 -6.58
N ALA A 94 -3.86 12.10 -6.23
CA ALA A 94 -2.42 12.20 -6.00
C ALA A 94 -1.61 12.19 -7.29
N LYS A 95 -0.38 12.72 -7.23
CA LYS A 95 0.59 12.73 -8.34
C LYS A 95 1.99 12.41 -7.87
N VAL A 96 2.76 11.78 -8.75
CA VAL A 96 4.20 11.57 -8.53
C VAL A 96 4.91 12.92 -8.44
N ARG A 97 5.58 13.19 -7.32
CA ARG A 97 6.34 14.41 -7.07
C ARG A 97 7.81 14.27 -7.43
N SER A 98 8.41 13.18 -7.03
CA SER A 98 9.85 12.95 -7.25
C SER A 98 10.18 11.48 -7.43
N LEU A 99 11.32 11.21 -8.05
CA LEU A 99 11.80 9.87 -8.33
C LEU A 99 13.18 9.67 -7.71
N SER A 100 13.39 8.54 -7.06
CA SER A 100 14.71 8.08 -6.63
C SER A 100 15.11 6.80 -7.38
N SER A 101 16.21 6.16 -6.95
CA SER A 101 16.61 4.87 -7.51
C SER A 101 15.67 3.73 -7.07
N LYS A 102 15.14 3.78 -5.85
CA LYS A 102 14.42 2.69 -5.19
C LYS A 102 12.92 2.93 -5.03
N PHE A 103 12.52 4.17 -4.91
CA PHE A 103 11.13 4.58 -4.66
C PHE A 103 10.80 5.88 -5.38
N PHE A 104 9.55 6.22 -5.45
CA PHE A 104 9.07 7.56 -5.80
C PHE A 104 8.29 8.15 -4.64
N SER A 105 8.20 9.47 -4.59
CA SER A 105 7.36 10.17 -3.61
C SER A 105 6.16 10.79 -4.30
N ALA A 106 5.01 10.76 -3.65
CA ALA A 106 3.74 11.30 -4.15
C ALA A 106 2.97 12.00 -3.01
N ASN A 107 2.04 12.87 -3.37
CA ASN A 107 1.15 13.54 -2.41
C ASN A 107 -0.09 12.67 -2.11
N LEU A 108 0.11 11.38 -1.86
CA LEU A 108 -0.97 10.48 -1.46
C LEU A 108 -1.57 10.95 -0.13
N ASP A 109 -2.89 10.99 -0.06
CA ASP A 109 -3.62 11.24 1.19
C ASP A 109 -3.88 9.90 1.89
N THR A 110 -2.97 9.53 2.77
CA THR A 110 -3.00 8.23 3.46
C THR A 110 -2.64 8.40 4.93
N TYR A 111 -3.01 7.40 5.73
CA TYR A 111 -2.69 7.32 7.14
C TYR A 111 -1.92 6.03 7.46
N GLY A 112 -1.30 6.00 8.62
CA GLY A 112 -0.67 4.80 9.18
C GLY A 112 -1.58 3.59 9.08
N GLY A 113 -1.03 2.43 8.73
CA GLY A 113 -1.81 1.23 8.38
C GLY A 113 -1.90 0.97 6.87
N ASN A 114 -1.71 2.00 6.03
CA ASN A 114 -1.64 1.84 4.58
C ASN A 114 -0.32 1.25 4.07
N SER A 115 0.68 1.05 4.92
CA SER A 115 1.94 0.39 4.52
C SER A 115 1.67 -0.98 3.91
N GLY A 116 2.14 -1.20 2.67
CA GLY A 116 1.84 -2.40 1.87
C GLY A 116 0.71 -2.22 0.88
N SER A 117 -0.03 -1.11 0.93
CA SER A 117 -1.11 -0.81 -0.02
C SER A 117 -0.59 -0.61 -1.44
N ALA A 118 -1.38 -1.06 -2.40
CA ALA A 118 -1.07 -0.89 -3.81
C ALA A 118 -1.35 0.53 -4.28
N VAL A 119 -0.39 1.12 -4.99
CA VAL A 119 -0.50 2.43 -5.62
C VAL A 119 -0.61 2.22 -7.12
N PHE A 120 -1.74 2.64 -7.69
CA PHE A 120 -2.10 2.45 -9.08
C PHE A 120 -1.91 3.72 -9.90
N ASN A 121 -1.55 3.54 -11.14
CA ASN A 121 -1.63 4.55 -12.17
C ASN A 121 -3.08 4.67 -12.65
N VAL A 122 -3.64 5.87 -12.61
CA VAL A 122 -5.04 6.11 -12.97
C VAL A 122 -5.32 5.81 -14.45
N GLU A 123 -4.36 6.10 -15.33
CA GLU A 123 -4.52 5.94 -16.78
C GLU A 123 -4.38 4.47 -17.23
N THR A 124 -3.37 3.75 -16.68
CA THR A 124 -3.03 2.38 -17.14
C THR A 124 -3.66 1.28 -16.28
N GLU A 125 -4.18 1.65 -15.11
CA GLU A 125 -4.68 0.73 -14.06
C GLU A 125 -3.60 -0.27 -13.57
N GLU A 126 -2.33 0.01 -13.83
CA GLU A 126 -1.23 -0.81 -13.37
C GLU A 126 -0.77 -0.39 -11.97
N VAL A 127 -0.39 -1.35 -11.15
CA VAL A 127 0.31 -1.08 -9.89
C VAL A 127 1.71 -0.55 -10.21
N GLU A 128 1.97 0.68 -9.79
CA GLU A 128 3.28 1.33 -9.91
C GLU A 128 4.21 0.97 -8.76
N GLY A 129 3.65 0.74 -7.58
CA GLY A 129 4.43 0.44 -6.40
C GLY A 129 3.63 0.11 -5.15
N ILE A 130 4.36 -0.02 -4.06
CA ILE A 130 3.86 -0.37 -2.73
C ILE A 130 4.14 0.81 -1.81
N LEU A 131 3.10 1.35 -1.16
CA LEU A 131 3.23 2.38 -0.13
C LEU A 131 4.00 1.83 1.07
N VAL A 132 5.06 2.52 1.50
CA VAL A 132 5.95 1.98 2.54
C VAL A 132 6.19 2.93 3.71
N ARG A 133 6.16 4.25 3.51
CA ARG A 133 6.36 5.25 4.56
C ARG A 133 5.90 6.61 4.12
N GLY A 134 5.58 7.43 5.08
CA GLY A 134 5.04 8.75 4.82
C GLY A 134 5.43 9.81 5.82
N GLU A 135 4.67 10.87 5.79
CA GLU A 135 4.75 12.00 6.71
C GLU A 135 4.04 11.66 8.03
N THR A 136 4.12 12.57 8.99
CA THR A 136 3.38 12.47 10.25
C THR A 136 1.89 12.68 10.00
N ASP A 137 1.07 11.67 10.29
CA ASP A 137 -0.38 11.69 10.05
C ASP A 137 -1.17 12.52 11.05
N TYR A 138 -0.66 12.64 12.27
CA TYR A 138 -1.38 13.29 13.38
C TYR A 138 -0.48 14.27 14.13
N VAL A 139 -1.07 15.40 14.50
CA VAL A 139 -0.44 16.41 15.35
C VAL A 139 -1.29 16.66 16.59
N TYR A 140 -0.63 16.98 17.72
CA TYR A 140 -1.35 17.28 18.96
C TYR A 140 -1.97 18.69 18.90
N ASN A 141 -3.28 18.77 19.12
CA ASN A 141 -4.01 20.02 19.25
C ASN A 141 -4.28 20.30 20.73
N SER A 142 -3.57 21.30 21.29
CA SER A 142 -3.68 21.66 22.70
C SER A 142 -5.03 22.24 23.10
N ALA A 143 -5.74 22.89 22.18
CA ALA A 143 -7.05 23.46 22.43
C ALA A 143 -8.13 22.37 22.54
N LEU A 144 -7.97 21.27 21.80
CA LEU A 144 -8.89 20.14 21.83
C LEU A 144 -8.45 19.03 22.81
N GLY A 145 -7.20 19.08 23.28
CA GLY A 145 -6.62 18.06 24.17
C GLY A 145 -6.42 16.70 23.52
N CYS A 146 -6.36 16.61 22.19
CA CYS A 146 -6.24 15.35 21.45
C CYS A 146 -5.35 15.49 20.20
N GLN A 147 -5.04 14.36 19.56
CA GLN A 147 -4.42 14.35 18.25
C GLN A 147 -5.46 14.58 17.16
N VAL A 148 -5.12 15.41 16.18
CA VAL A 148 -5.93 15.69 14.99
C VAL A 148 -5.13 15.36 13.74
N SER A 149 -5.81 15.12 12.62
CA SER A 149 -5.14 14.88 11.34
C SER A 149 -4.22 16.04 10.97
N ASN A 150 -3.01 15.70 10.56
CA ASN A 150 -2.05 16.66 10.02
C ASN A 150 -2.43 16.96 8.56
N LYS A 151 -3.12 18.08 8.34
CA LYS A 151 -3.57 18.49 7.02
C LYS A 151 -2.49 19.31 6.33
N CYS A 152 -2.02 18.84 5.20
CA CYS A 152 -1.04 19.52 4.35
C CYS A 152 -1.68 20.02 3.06
N ALA A 153 -1.16 21.13 2.53
CA ALA A 153 -1.38 21.47 1.15
C ALA A 153 -0.69 20.45 0.23
N ASP A 154 -1.11 20.38 -1.04
CA ASP A 154 -0.57 19.41 -2.01
C ASP A 154 0.96 19.42 -2.15
N ASP A 155 1.60 20.55 -1.91
CA ASP A 155 3.05 20.74 -1.94
C ASP A 155 3.68 20.99 -0.54
N GLY A 156 2.87 20.97 0.51
CA GLY A 156 3.25 21.42 1.85
C GLY A 156 4.01 20.39 2.68
N CYS A 157 3.64 19.11 2.62
CA CYS A 157 4.32 18.03 3.33
C CYS A 157 5.29 17.27 2.41
N ARG A 158 6.13 16.43 3.02
CA ARG A 158 7.09 15.58 2.29
C ARG A 158 6.36 14.64 1.31
N GLY A 159 5.16 14.19 1.68
CA GLY A 159 4.41 13.17 0.97
C GLY A 159 4.86 11.75 1.32
N GLU A 160 4.31 10.78 0.59
CA GLU A 160 4.45 9.36 0.83
C GLU A 160 5.47 8.73 -0.11
N ASP A 161 6.31 7.83 0.41
CA ASP A 161 7.26 7.05 -0.40
C ASP A 161 6.64 5.72 -0.81
N VAL A 162 6.80 5.40 -2.08
CA VAL A 162 6.26 4.21 -2.74
C VAL A 162 7.40 3.43 -3.37
N THR A 163 7.68 2.23 -2.87
CA THR A 163 8.67 1.32 -3.49
C THR A 163 8.20 0.93 -4.88
N PHE A 164 9.06 1.11 -5.91
CA PHE A 164 8.71 0.68 -7.27
C PHE A 164 8.40 -0.80 -7.33
N ILE A 165 7.27 -1.18 -7.91
CA ILE A 165 6.90 -2.59 -8.08
C ILE A 165 7.93 -3.35 -8.92
N THR A 166 8.59 -2.67 -9.85
CA THR A 166 9.64 -3.23 -10.71
C THR A 166 10.94 -3.56 -9.96
N ASN A 167 11.12 -3.05 -8.73
CA ASN A 167 12.27 -3.37 -7.89
C ASN A 167 12.08 -4.66 -7.07
N VAL A 168 10.88 -5.22 -7.02
CA VAL A 168 10.61 -6.46 -6.28
C VAL A 168 11.09 -7.67 -7.07
N PRO A 169 12.09 -8.42 -6.56
CA PRO A 169 12.65 -9.55 -7.28
C PRO A 169 11.62 -10.66 -7.52
N GLY A 170 11.63 -11.22 -8.72
CA GLY A 170 10.76 -12.35 -9.09
C GLY A 170 9.38 -11.95 -9.62
N LEU A 171 8.87 -10.75 -9.35
CA LEU A 171 7.57 -10.32 -9.86
C LEU A 171 7.49 -10.23 -11.39
N LYS A 172 8.61 -9.91 -12.05
CA LYS A 172 8.67 -9.84 -13.53
C LYS A 172 8.33 -11.17 -14.22
N ASN A 173 8.53 -12.28 -13.51
CA ASN A 173 8.34 -13.63 -14.03
C ASN A 173 6.93 -14.19 -13.78
N LEU A 174 6.07 -13.44 -13.11
CA LEU A 174 4.66 -13.81 -12.95
C LEU A 174 3.94 -13.63 -14.30
N LYS A 175 3.29 -14.72 -14.72
CA LYS A 175 2.43 -14.74 -15.92
C LYS A 175 1.07 -14.15 -15.62
#